data_721bc44546efc0cea6cf5ff4f838d652
#
_entry.id   721bc44546efc0cea6cf5ff4f838d652
#
_cell.length_a   1.000
_cell.length_b   1.000
_cell.length_c   1.000
_cell.angle_alpha   90.00
_cell.angle_beta   90.00
_cell.angle_gamma   90.00
#
_symmetry.space_group_name_H-M   'P 1'
#
loop_
_entity.id
_entity.type
_entity.pdbx_description
1 polymer ?
#
loop_
_entity_poly.entity_id
_entity_poly.type
_entity_poly.pdbx_seq_one_letter_code
_entity_poly.pdbx_strand_id
1 'polypeptide(L)'
;DSLISDQKRRLRNPIVFVFLFSSIALLLIVLAFIRKISLFATICGIFLAILSFVFSLRGLLTIPLKKYIILHKNDFDDVNNDYLNGNMIVYGEHGINIGSKYITMFNSAKINSVRINDITNAYCIQRRVKHKTNGLYVGEKLYHYIAVNTASGEHYEVNLNEYQAQIALEEIERTGALDIKSERSANVLETDTSNNIFTP
;
A
#
# COMPACT_ATOMS: atom_id res chain seq x y z
N ASP A 1 -4.24 15.16 14.77
CA ASP A 1 -3.86 13.80 14.35
C ASP A 1 -2.52 13.86 13.62
N SER A 2 -1.64 12.91 13.89
CA SER A 2 -0.32 12.86 13.27
C SER A 2 -0.30 11.82 12.14
N LEU A 3 0.66 11.93 11.22
CA LEU A 3 0.90 10.97 10.14
C LEU A 3 0.94 9.52 10.69
N ILE A 4 1.56 9.33 11.87
CA ILE A 4 1.61 8.01 12.55
C ILE A 4 0.22 7.55 12.99
N SER A 5 -0.64 8.45 13.51
CA SER A 5 -1.98 8.08 13.97
C SER A 5 -2.87 7.67 12.80
N ASP A 6 -2.76 8.37 11.69
CA ASP A 6 -3.49 8.05 10.46
C ASP A 6 -3.06 6.70 9.88
N GLN A 7 -1.76 6.43 9.85
CA GLN A 7 -1.26 5.13 9.39
C GLN A 7 -1.67 3.99 10.33
N LYS A 8 -1.63 4.20 11.64
CA LYS A 8 -2.13 3.21 12.62
C LYS A 8 -3.63 2.95 12.45
N ARG A 9 -4.42 4.00 12.16
CA ARG A 9 -5.85 3.86 11.90
C ARG A 9 -6.12 3.01 10.65
N ARG A 10 -5.35 3.20 9.58
CA ARG A 10 -5.43 2.40 8.34
C ARG A 10 -5.08 0.93 8.58
N LEU A 11 -4.10 0.66 9.44
CA LEU A 11 -3.70 -0.69 9.84
C LEU A 11 -4.71 -1.37 10.79
N ARG A 12 -5.64 -0.65 11.41
CA ARG A 12 -6.59 -1.22 12.38
C ARG A 12 -7.53 -2.24 11.77
N ASN A 13 -8.00 -2.02 10.55
CA ASN A 13 -8.95 -2.93 9.91
C ASN A 13 -8.33 -4.32 9.65
N PRO A 14 -7.13 -4.45 9.07
CA PRO A 14 -6.46 -5.75 8.97
C PRO A 14 -6.25 -6.43 10.33
N ILE A 15 -5.96 -5.67 11.40
CA ILE A 15 -5.79 -6.23 12.75
C ILE A 15 -7.07 -6.93 13.23
N VAL A 16 -8.22 -6.31 13.04
CA VAL A 16 -9.52 -6.88 13.44
C VAL A 16 -9.79 -8.19 12.69
N PHE A 17 -9.50 -8.25 11.38
CA PHE A 17 -9.65 -9.48 10.61
C PHE A 17 -8.76 -10.61 11.11
N VAL A 18 -7.52 -10.30 11.52
CA VAL A 18 -6.59 -11.30 12.07
C VAL A 18 -7.13 -11.88 13.37
N PHE A 19 -7.59 -11.04 14.29
CA PHE A 19 -8.19 -11.51 15.53
C PHE A 19 -9.43 -12.38 15.27
N LEU A 20 -10.26 -12.00 14.32
CA LEU A 20 -11.43 -12.78 13.92
C LEU A 20 -11.03 -14.17 13.39
N PHE A 21 -10.10 -14.23 12.44
CA PHE A 21 -9.62 -15.50 11.88
C PHE A 21 -8.91 -16.36 12.93
N SER A 22 -8.12 -15.78 13.81
CA SER A 22 -7.47 -16.51 14.91
C SER A 22 -8.49 -17.08 15.88
N SER A 23 -9.56 -16.34 16.18
CA SER A 23 -10.63 -16.80 17.06
C SER A 23 -11.44 -17.95 16.44
N ILE A 24 -11.72 -17.87 15.13
CA ILE A 24 -12.39 -18.95 14.39
C ILE A 24 -11.50 -20.20 14.34
N ALA A 25 -10.21 -20.06 14.10
CA ALA A 25 -9.26 -21.17 14.09
C ALA A 25 -9.19 -21.86 15.46
N LEU A 26 -9.15 -21.08 16.54
CA LEU A 26 -9.18 -21.60 17.91
C LEU A 26 -10.49 -22.36 18.18
N LEU A 27 -11.62 -21.80 17.77
CA LEU A 27 -12.92 -22.46 17.93
C LEU A 27 -12.97 -23.79 17.19
N LEU A 28 -12.44 -23.86 15.96
CA LEU A 28 -12.37 -25.09 15.19
C LEU A 28 -11.47 -26.14 15.84
N ILE A 29 -10.33 -25.73 16.43
CA ILE A 29 -9.45 -26.62 17.17
C ILE A 29 -10.17 -27.21 18.40
N VAL A 30 -10.88 -26.37 19.16
CA VAL A 30 -11.65 -26.82 20.33
C VAL A 30 -12.76 -27.79 19.92
N LEU A 31 -13.50 -27.50 18.84
CA LEU A 31 -14.54 -28.39 18.32
C LEU A 31 -13.97 -29.69 17.79
N ALA A 32 -12.79 -29.67 17.16
CA ALA A 32 -12.08 -30.88 16.73
C ALA A 32 -11.72 -31.78 17.92
N PHE A 33 -11.28 -31.19 19.03
CA PHE A 33 -10.94 -31.91 20.26
C PHE A 33 -12.17 -32.60 20.89
N ILE A 34 -13.32 -31.91 20.93
CA ILE A 34 -14.56 -32.41 21.51
C ILE A 34 -15.15 -33.55 20.68
N ARG A 35 -15.07 -33.47 19.35
CA ARG A 35 -15.73 -34.41 18.41
C ARG A 35 -14.84 -35.57 17.95
N LYS A 36 -13.63 -35.75 18.51
CA LYS A 36 -12.68 -36.80 18.06
C LYS A 36 -12.42 -36.79 16.55
N ILE A 37 -12.34 -35.60 15.96
CA ILE A 37 -11.94 -35.45 14.56
C ILE A 37 -10.50 -35.96 14.41
N SER A 38 -10.14 -36.52 13.26
CA SER A 38 -8.86 -37.17 13.04
C SER A 38 -7.70 -36.25 13.44
N LEU A 39 -6.68 -36.83 14.08
CA LEU A 39 -5.48 -36.13 14.54
C LEU A 39 -4.85 -35.29 13.41
N PHE A 40 -4.92 -35.78 12.17
CA PHE A 40 -4.43 -35.12 10.97
C PHE A 40 -5.16 -33.78 10.70
N ALA A 41 -6.49 -33.73 10.80
CA ALA A 41 -7.26 -32.50 10.61
C ALA A 41 -6.94 -31.46 11.67
N THR A 42 -6.67 -31.89 12.91
CA THR A 42 -6.27 -31.00 14.01
C THR A 42 -4.89 -30.39 13.76
N ILE A 43 -3.92 -31.20 13.30
CA ILE A 43 -2.56 -30.72 12.97
C ILE A 43 -2.61 -29.74 11.80
N CYS A 44 -3.38 -30.03 10.74
CA CYS A 44 -3.57 -29.11 9.61
C CYS A 44 -4.22 -27.79 10.04
N GLY A 45 -5.22 -27.82 10.94
CA GLY A 45 -5.87 -26.64 11.49
C GLY A 45 -4.91 -25.75 12.27
N ILE A 46 -4.08 -26.36 13.14
CA ILE A 46 -3.05 -25.65 13.91
C ILE A 46 -2.02 -25.02 12.97
N PHE A 47 -1.56 -25.76 11.97
CA PHE A 47 -0.57 -25.26 11.00
C PHE A 47 -1.11 -24.07 10.22
N LEU A 48 -2.34 -24.13 9.72
CA LEU A 48 -3.01 -23.03 9.02
C LEU A 48 -3.22 -21.83 9.93
N ALA A 49 -3.58 -22.03 11.20
CA ALA A 49 -3.73 -20.94 12.17
C ALA A 49 -2.39 -20.23 12.43
N ILE A 50 -1.30 -20.99 12.61
CA ILE A 50 0.05 -20.44 12.79
C ILE A 50 0.49 -19.69 11.53
N LEU A 51 0.26 -20.26 10.35
CA LEU A 51 0.60 -19.63 9.08
C LEU A 51 -0.16 -18.31 8.88
N SER A 52 -1.47 -18.31 9.12
CA SER A 52 -2.31 -17.10 9.07
C SER A 52 -1.83 -16.06 10.07
N PHE A 53 -1.48 -16.47 11.29
CA PHE A 53 -0.96 -15.58 12.33
C PHE A 53 0.39 -14.97 11.93
N VAL A 54 1.33 -15.77 11.36
CA VAL A 54 2.65 -15.29 10.90
C VAL A 54 2.52 -14.34 9.72
N PHE A 55 1.67 -14.66 8.74
CA PHE A 55 1.40 -13.76 7.60
C PHE A 55 0.73 -12.47 8.05
N SER A 56 -0.19 -12.56 8.97
CA SER A 56 -0.89 -11.43 9.56
C SER A 56 0.05 -10.55 10.39
N LEU A 57 0.93 -11.14 11.19
CA LEU A 57 1.98 -10.42 11.90
C LEU A 57 2.96 -9.74 10.95
N ARG A 58 3.32 -10.33 9.82
CA ARG A 58 4.18 -9.69 8.82
C ARG A 58 3.50 -8.49 8.14
N GLY A 59 2.21 -8.57 7.85
CA GLY A 59 1.41 -7.45 7.33
C GLY A 59 1.08 -6.38 8.37
N LEU A 60 0.94 -6.80 9.62
CA LEU A 60 0.55 -5.99 10.78
C LEU A 60 1.70 -5.31 11.49
N LEU A 61 2.88 -5.91 11.40
CA LEU A 61 4.02 -5.34 12.07
C LEU A 61 4.34 -4.01 11.44
N THR A 62 4.16 -3.02 12.23
CA THR A 62 4.79 -1.72 12.31
C THR A 62 6.24 -1.66 11.77
N ILE A 63 6.75 -2.74 11.11
CA ILE A 63 8.08 -2.78 10.51
C ILE A 63 8.23 -1.68 9.45
N PRO A 64 7.29 -1.51 8.51
CA PRO A 64 7.39 -0.44 7.53
C PRO A 64 7.31 0.94 8.20
N LEU A 65 6.44 1.09 9.20
CA LEU A 65 6.30 2.33 9.95
C LEU A 65 7.54 2.63 10.82
N LYS A 66 8.09 1.62 11.50
CA LYS A 66 9.33 1.76 12.25
C LYS A 66 10.51 2.11 11.34
N LYS A 67 10.61 1.43 10.20
CA LYS A 67 11.65 1.73 9.19
C LYS A 67 11.50 3.16 8.67
N TYR A 68 10.30 3.60 8.43
CA TYR A 68 10.00 4.96 8.01
C TYR A 68 10.42 5.99 9.07
N ILE A 69 10.05 5.78 10.34
CA ILE A 69 10.43 6.67 11.45
C ILE A 69 11.95 6.73 11.61
N ILE A 70 12.64 5.60 11.47
CA ILE A 70 14.12 5.55 11.56
C ILE A 70 14.74 6.32 10.39
N LEU A 71 14.22 6.15 9.18
CA LEU A 71 14.72 6.82 7.97
C LEU A 71 14.59 8.35 8.07
N HIS A 72 13.48 8.83 8.64
CA HIS A 72 13.17 10.25 8.81
C HIS A 72 13.43 10.77 10.22
N LYS A 73 14.27 10.09 11.02
CA LYS A 73 14.49 10.45 12.43
C LYS A 73 14.83 11.92 12.67
N ASN A 74 15.61 12.52 11.79
CA ASN A 74 16.06 13.90 11.93
C ASN A 74 15.06 14.93 11.39
N ASP A 75 14.21 14.53 10.45
CA ASP A 75 13.29 15.41 9.72
C ASP A 75 11.82 15.08 10.03
N PHE A 76 11.58 14.20 11.02
CA PHE A 76 10.24 13.65 11.26
C PHE A 76 9.20 14.74 11.60
N ASP A 77 9.58 15.72 12.42
CA ASP A 77 8.68 16.79 12.80
C ASP A 77 8.33 17.68 11.60
N ASP A 78 9.30 17.96 10.73
CA ASP A 78 9.07 18.70 9.49
C ASP A 78 8.14 17.92 8.54
N VAL A 79 8.39 16.63 8.34
CA VAL A 79 7.51 15.77 7.51
C VAL A 79 6.11 15.69 8.09
N ASN A 80 5.97 15.56 9.42
CA ASN A 80 4.67 15.47 10.06
C ASN A 80 3.90 16.80 9.98
N ASN A 81 4.57 17.92 10.17
CA ASN A 81 3.96 19.24 10.02
C ASN A 81 3.52 19.50 8.58
N ASP A 82 4.35 19.17 7.62
CA ASP A 82 4.07 19.31 6.20
C ASP A 82 2.91 18.40 5.77
N TYR A 83 2.86 17.17 6.31
CA TYR A 83 1.74 16.25 6.11
C TYR A 83 0.40 16.79 6.64
N LEU A 84 0.40 17.44 7.79
CA LEU A 84 -0.81 18.01 8.40
C LEU A 84 -1.36 19.21 7.62
N ASN A 85 -0.49 19.97 6.97
CA ASN A 85 -0.83 21.18 6.22
C ASN A 85 -0.92 20.95 4.70
N GLY A 86 -0.57 19.77 4.23
CA GLY A 86 -0.56 19.41 2.82
C GLY A 86 -1.94 19.08 2.26
N ASN A 87 -2.00 19.04 0.94
CA ASN A 87 -3.19 18.62 0.20
C ASN A 87 -3.25 17.11 0.08
N MET A 88 -4.29 16.48 0.66
CA MET A 88 -4.43 15.04 0.71
C MET A 88 -5.40 14.52 -0.35
N ILE A 89 -4.92 13.63 -1.21
CA ILE A 89 -5.69 12.95 -2.25
C ILE A 89 -5.70 11.46 -1.93
N VAL A 90 -6.90 10.87 -1.77
CA VAL A 90 -7.07 9.50 -1.27
C VAL A 90 -7.97 8.68 -2.20
N TYR A 91 -7.55 7.46 -2.51
CA TYR A 91 -8.32 6.46 -3.23
C TYR A 91 -8.29 5.11 -2.50
N GLY A 92 -9.38 4.78 -1.81
CA GLY A 92 -9.45 3.59 -0.94
C GLY A 92 -8.41 3.67 0.18
N GLU A 93 -7.50 2.70 0.21
CA GLU A 93 -6.40 2.63 1.19
C GLU A 93 -5.11 3.30 0.69
N HIS A 94 -5.10 3.79 -0.53
CA HIS A 94 -3.98 4.46 -1.17
C HIS A 94 -4.17 5.97 -1.13
N GLY A 95 -3.07 6.71 -1.13
CA GLY A 95 -3.14 8.15 -1.23
C GLY A 95 -1.79 8.83 -1.31
N ILE A 96 -1.86 10.09 -1.63
CA ILE A 96 -0.74 11.02 -1.68
C ILE A 96 -1.11 12.28 -0.90
N ASN A 97 -0.17 12.76 -0.13
CA ASN A 97 -0.25 14.06 0.51
C ASN A 97 0.86 14.92 -0.05
N ILE A 98 0.50 16.07 -0.57
CA ILE A 98 1.41 17.02 -1.22
C ILE A 98 1.50 18.25 -0.31
N GLY A 99 2.61 18.33 0.40
CA GLY A 99 2.94 19.45 1.26
C GLY A 99 3.79 20.49 0.55
N SER A 100 4.36 21.41 1.33
CA SER A 100 5.24 22.46 0.83
C SER A 100 6.70 22.03 0.66
N LYS A 101 7.13 21.00 1.44
CA LYS A 101 8.51 20.50 1.47
C LYS A 101 8.60 19.02 1.09
N TYR A 102 7.54 18.26 1.35
CA TYR A 102 7.52 16.80 1.17
C TYR A 102 6.27 16.35 0.42
N ILE A 103 6.45 15.31 -0.37
CA ILE A 103 5.35 14.50 -0.89
C ILE A 103 5.35 13.19 -0.14
N THR A 104 4.23 12.86 0.50
CA THR A 104 4.06 11.62 1.26
C THR A 104 3.08 10.72 0.53
N MET A 105 3.57 9.61 0.02
CA MET A 105 2.77 8.56 -0.62
C MET A 105 2.56 7.41 0.35
N PHE A 106 1.34 6.89 0.40
CA PHE A 106 0.98 5.84 1.34
C PHE A 106 -0.02 4.85 0.74
N ASN A 107 0.04 3.63 1.27
CA ASN A 107 -0.97 2.61 1.10
C ASN A 107 -1.19 1.90 2.43
N SER A 108 -2.02 0.83 2.45
CA SER A 108 -2.29 0.05 3.67
C SER A 108 -1.04 -0.47 4.37
N ALA A 109 0.06 -0.73 3.64
CA ALA A 109 1.25 -1.39 4.16
C ALA A 109 2.48 -0.49 4.26
N LYS A 110 2.57 0.56 3.44
CA LYS A 110 3.79 1.37 3.30
C LYS A 110 3.47 2.85 3.33
N ILE A 111 4.44 3.61 3.80
CA ILE A 111 4.47 5.06 3.74
C ILE A 111 5.86 5.50 3.30
N ASN A 112 5.92 6.43 2.37
CA ASN A 112 7.16 6.99 1.86
C ASN A 112 6.99 8.51 1.76
N SER A 113 7.97 9.27 2.24
CA SER A 113 8.03 10.71 2.06
C SER A 113 9.30 11.07 1.30
N VAL A 114 9.14 11.94 0.34
CA VAL A 114 10.21 12.43 -0.54
C VAL A 114 10.22 13.94 -0.46
N ARG A 115 11.42 14.53 -0.34
CA ARG A 115 11.55 15.99 -0.42
C ARG A 115 11.22 16.46 -1.83
N ILE A 116 10.46 17.53 -1.93
CA ILE A 116 10.07 18.12 -3.21
C ILE A 116 11.30 18.46 -4.07
N ASN A 117 12.34 18.99 -3.44
CA ASN A 117 13.59 19.36 -4.13
C ASN A 117 14.40 18.16 -4.66
N ASP A 118 14.11 16.95 -4.18
CA ASP A 118 14.79 15.72 -4.64
C ASP A 118 14.04 15.07 -5.80
N ILE A 119 12.87 15.57 -6.17
CA ILE A 119 12.05 15.04 -7.25
C ILE A 119 12.62 15.49 -8.59
N THR A 120 12.92 14.52 -9.45
CA THR A 120 13.39 14.79 -10.82
C THR A 120 12.30 14.68 -11.84
N ASN A 121 11.28 13.83 -11.57
CA ASN A 121 10.17 13.64 -12.49
C ASN A 121 8.95 13.10 -11.76
N ALA A 122 7.75 13.51 -12.19
CA ALA A 122 6.48 12.95 -11.79
C ALA A 122 5.58 12.79 -13.01
N TYR A 123 4.85 11.66 -13.08
CA TYR A 123 4.01 11.35 -14.24
C TYR A 123 2.91 10.35 -13.89
N CYS A 124 1.85 10.34 -14.69
CA CYS A 124 0.78 9.37 -14.58
C CYS A 124 1.11 8.11 -15.40
N ILE A 125 0.86 6.93 -14.81
CA ILE A 125 1.00 5.63 -15.46
C ILE A 125 -0.35 4.95 -15.51
N GLN A 126 -0.64 4.31 -16.64
CA GLN A 126 -1.77 3.40 -16.76
C GLN A 126 -1.26 1.97 -16.94
N ARG A 127 -1.75 1.05 -16.11
CA ARG A 127 -1.44 -0.37 -16.23
C ARG A 127 -2.70 -1.18 -16.43
N ARG A 128 -2.72 -1.96 -17.48
CA ARG A 128 -3.78 -2.91 -17.78
C ARG A 128 -3.41 -4.26 -17.16
N VAL A 129 -4.23 -4.73 -16.22
CA VAL A 129 -4.03 -6.01 -15.54
C VAL A 129 -5.11 -6.98 -15.99
N LYS A 130 -4.67 -8.12 -16.55
CA LYS A 130 -5.55 -9.22 -16.94
C LYS A 130 -5.87 -10.06 -15.71
N HIS A 131 -7.14 -10.16 -15.37
CA HIS A 131 -7.59 -11.01 -14.27
C HIS A 131 -7.91 -12.42 -14.77
N LYS A 132 -7.32 -13.42 -14.11
CA LYS A 132 -7.60 -14.83 -14.35
C LYS A 132 -8.13 -15.46 -13.07
N THR A 133 -9.23 -16.22 -13.16
CA THR A 133 -9.76 -17.02 -12.07
C THR A 133 -9.73 -18.48 -12.49
N ASN A 134 -9.08 -19.36 -11.73
CA ASN A 134 -8.86 -20.76 -12.05
C ASN A 134 -8.24 -20.97 -13.45
N GLY A 135 -7.30 -20.11 -13.84
CA GLY A 135 -6.66 -20.15 -15.15
C GLY A 135 -7.48 -19.59 -16.30
N LEU A 136 -8.75 -19.26 -16.10
CA LEU A 136 -9.63 -18.67 -17.10
C LEU A 136 -9.56 -17.15 -17.04
N TYR A 137 -9.50 -16.52 -18.21
CA TYR A 137 -9.55 -15.08 -18.35
C TYR A 137 -10.96 -14.57 -17.94
N VAL A 138 -10.99 -13.66 -16.96
CA VAL A 138 -12.25 -13.08 -16.44
C VAL A 138 -12.46 -11.66 -16.96
N GLY A 139 -11.38 -10.95 -17.29
CA GLY A 139 -11.46 -9.57 -17.78
C GLY A 139 -10.17 -8.80 -17.57
N GLU A 140 -10.21 -7.55 -17.96
CA GLU A 140 -9.12 -6.60 -17.76
C GLU A 140 -9.57 -5.47 -16.87
N LYS A 141 -8.66 -4.99 -16.01
CA LYS A 141 -8.87 -3.81 -15.20
C LYS A 141 -7.74 -2.81 -15.45
N LEU A 142 -8.12 -1.57 -15.71
CA LEU A 142 -7.18 -0.47 -15.85
C LEU A 142 -6.92 0.16 -14.49
N TYR A 143 -5.64 0.25 -14.12
CA TYR A 143 -5.18 0.90 -12.91
C TYR A 143 -4.40 2.15 -13.27
N HIS A 144 -4.63 3.22 -12.54
CA HIS A 144 -3.94 4.48 -12.71
C HIS A 144 -3.01 4.70 -11.51
N TYR A 145 -1.82 5.16 -11.78
CA TYR A 145 -0.81 5.46 -10.76
C TYR A 145 -0.25 6.84 -11.01
N ILE A 146 0.09 7.53 -9.92
CA ILE A 146 1.07 8.60 -9.97
C ILE A 146 2.42 8.04 -9.58
N ALA A 147 3.43 8.30 -10.38
CA ALA A 147 4.80 7.88 -10.15
C ALA A 147 5.69 9.10 -9.93
N VAL A 148 6.64 8.97 -9.03
CA VAL A 148 7.61 10.00 -8.68
C VAL A 148 9.00 9.38 -8.68
N ASN A 149 9.93 9.99 -9.44
CA ASN A 149 11.35 9.64 -9.46
C ASN A 149 12.15 10.69 -8.70
N THR A 150 13.20 10.25 -8.03
CA THR A 150 14.10 11.11 -7.26
C THR A 150 15.49 11.21 -7.89
N ALA A 151 16.25 12.22 -7.51
CA ALA A 151 17.64 12.38 -7.90
C ALA A 151 18.54 11.24 -7.41
N SER A 152 18.16 10.55 -6.33
CA SER A 152 18.85 9.34 -5.84
C SER A 152 18.56 8.09 -6.67
N GLY A 153 17.70 8.18 -7.70
CA GLY A 153 17.28 7.06 -8.54
C GLY A 153 16.17 6.19 -7.92
N GLU A 154 15.58 6.62 -6.82
CA GLU A 154 14.45 5.94 -6.22
C GLU A 154 13.17 6.22 -7.03
N HIS A 155 12.31 5.21 -7.09
CA HIS A 155 11.04 5.23 -7.80
C HIS A 155 9.90 4.88 -6.85
N TYR A 156 8.90 5.76 -6.78
CA TYR A 156 7.73 5.59 -5.94
C TYR A 156 6.46 5.67 -6.76
N GLU A 157 5.51 4.78 -6.47
CA GLU A 157 4.21 4.75 -7.13
C GLU A 157 3.09 4.64 -6.11
N VAL A 158 1.99 5.32 -6.38
CA VAL A 158 0.75 5.15 -5.63
C VAL A 158 -0.43 4.98 -6.58
N ASN A 159 -1.29 4.00 -6.29
CA ASN A 159 -2.50 3.74 -7.06
C ASN A 159 -3.57 4.77 -6.70
N LEU A 160 -4.14 5.42 -7.71
CA LEU A 160 -5.24 6.36 -7.60
C LEU A 160 -6.26 6.07 -8.70
N ASN A 161 -7.39 6.76 -8.73
CA ASN A 161 -8.19 6.78 -9.95
C ASN A 161 -7.62 7.81 -10.95
N GLU A 162 -8.10 7.76 -12.18
CA GLU A 162 -7.60 8.62 -13.27
C GLU A 162 -7.67 10.10 -12.92
N TYR A 163 -8.82 10.56 -12.45
CA TYR A 163 -9.04 11.96 -12.08
C TYR A 163 -8.13 12.41 -10.94
N GLN A 164 -7.99 11.57 -9.90
CA GLN A 164 -7.14 11.89 -8.75
C GLN A 164 -5.65 11.85 -9.09
N ALA A 165 -5.23 10.98 -10.01
CA ALA A 165 -3.85 10.95 -10.48
C ALA A 165 -3.50 12.24 -11.24
N GLN A 166 -4.42 12.76 -12.05
CA GLN A 166 -4.24 14.04 -12.73
C GLN A 166 -4.17 15.22 -11.76
N ILE A 167 -5.09 15.28 -10.79
CA ILE A 167 -5.05 16.33 -9.75
C ILE A 167 -3.74 16.27 -8.97
N ALA A 168 -3.28 15.07 -8.62
CA ALA A 168 -2.02 14.91 -7.89
C ALA A 168 -0.83 15.41 -8.72
N LEU A 169 -0.81 15.14 -10.02
CA LEU A 169 0.23 15.62 -10.92
C LEU A 169 0.22 17.16 -11.01
N GLU A 170 -0.94 17.76 -11.24
CA GLU A 170 -1.10 19.21 -11.29
C GLU A 170 -0.66 19.90 -9.98
N GLU A 171 -0.95 19.25 -8.84
CA GLU A 171 -0.57 19.79 -7.54
C GLU A 171 0.95 19.68 -7.31
N ILE A 172 1.59 18.59 -7.76
CA ILE A 172 3.05 18.45 -7.73
C ILE A 172 3.70 19.51 -8.63
N GLU A 173 3.13 19.76 -9.80
CA GLU A 173 3.58 20.82 -10.72
C GLU A 173 3.52 22.21 -10.06
N ARG A 174 2.48 22.50 -9.31
CA ARG A 174 2.32 23.79 -8.61
C ARG A 174 3.36 24.01 -7.51
N THR A 175 3.92 22.95 -6.94
CA THR A 175 4.98 23.10 -5.91
C THR A 175 6.29 23.63 -6.48
N GLY A 176 6.42 23.74 -7.82
CA GLY A 176 7.64 24.15 -8.50
C GLY A 176 8.77 23.10 -8.46
N ALA A 177 8.43 21.88 -8.02
CA ALA A 177 9.37 20.76 -7.95
C ALA A 177 9.88 20.33 -9.33
N LEU A 178 9.13 20.67 -10.37
CA LEU A 178 9.36 20.19 -11.71
C LEU A 178 9.57 21.37 -12.65
N ASP A 179 10.79 21.51 -13.14
CA ASP A 179 11.05 22.25 -14.36
C ASP A 179 10.52 21.37 -15.51
N ILE A 180 9.17 21.35 -15.65
CA ILE A 180 8.50 20.32 -16.43
C ILE A 180 8.52 20.70 -17.90
N LYS A 181 9.33 20.02 -18.62
CA LYS A 181 8.94 19.58 -19.97
C LYS A 181 8.02 18.37 -19.78
N SER A 182 6.72 18.63 -19.66
CA SER A 182 5.71 17.59 -19.52
C SER A 182 5.70 16.73 -20.79
N GLU A 183 6.47 15.67 -20.81
CA GLU A 183 6.15 14.54 -21.66
C GLU A 183 4.90 13.88 -21.05
N ARG A 184 3.73 14.28 -21.53
CA ARG A 184 2.47 13.56 -21.34
C ARG A 184 2.58 12.22 -22.08
N SER A 185 3.44 11.34 -21.57
CA SER A 185 3.57 9.99 -22.10
C SER A 185 2.63 9.09 -21.32
N ALA A 186 1.45 8.86 -21.86
CA ALA A 186 0.64 7.71 -21.51
C ALA A 186 1.38 6.44 -21.98
N ASN A 187 2.36 5.99 -21.21
CA ASN A 187 3.02 4.71 -21.44
C ASN A 187 2.09 3.61 -20.92
N VAL A 188 1.37 2.98 -21.84
CA VAL A 188 0.65 1.73 -21.57
C VAL A 188 1.69 0.60 -21.51
N LEU A 189 2.18 0.29 -20.33
CA LEU A 189 2.98 -0.91 -20.12
C LEU A 189 2.05 -2.12 -19.95
N GLU A 190 1.99 -2.96 -20.97
CA GLU A 190 1.40 -4.31 -20.83
C GLU A 190 2.32 -5.16 -19.95
N THR A 191 1.98 -5.29 -18.68
CA THR A 191 2.62 -6.29 -17.82
C THR A 191 1.77 -7.56 -17.83
N ASP A 192 2.26 -8.59 -18.49
CA ASP A 192 1.74 -9.95 -18.40
C ASP A 192 2.14 -10.53 -17.03
N THR A 193 1.40 -10.17 -15.98
CA THR A 193 1.56 -10.79 -14.69
C THR A 193 0.78 -12.10 -14.64
N SER A 194 1.41 -13.17 -15.14
CA SER A 194 1.00 -14.54 -14.84
C SER A 194 1.38 -14.89 -13.40
N ASN A 195 0.87 -14.15 -12.43
CA ASN A 195 1.00 -14.52 -11.05
C ASN A 195 -0.22 -15.36 -10.66
N ASN A 196 0.03 -16.64 -10.47
CA ASN A 196 -0.83 -17.56 -9.77
C ASN A 196 -1.10 -17.01 -8.37
N ILE A 197 -2.15 -16.22 -8.21
CA ILE A 197 -2.73 -15.97 -6.90
C ILE A 197 -3.55 -17.23 -6.60
N PHE A 198 -2.93 -18.16 -5.90
CA PHE A 198 -3.66 -19.15 -5.12
C PHE A 198 -4.48 -18.39 -4.09
N THR A 199 -5.74 -18.18 -4.37
CA THR A 199 -6.74 -17.96 -3.34
C THR A 199 -7.34 -19.34 -3.01
N PRO A 200 -7.32 -19.72 -1.70
CA PRO A 200 -7.97 -20.94 -1.24
C PRO A 200 -9.49 -20.87 -1.40
#